data_76e84264eed9d54516ec38b77a0e1ddb
#
_entry.id   76e84264eed9d54516ec38b77a0e1ddb
#
_cell.length_a   1.000
_cell.length_b   1.000
_cell.length_c   1.000
_cell.angle_alpha   90.00
_cell.angle_beta   90.00
_cell.angle_gamma   90.00
#
_symmetry.space_group_name_H-M   'P 1'
#
loop_
_entity.id
_entity.type
_entity.pdbx_description
1 polymer ?
#
loop_
_entity_poly.entity_id
_entity_poly.type
_entity_poly.pdbx_seq_one_letter_code
_entity_poly.pdbx_strand_id
1 'polypeptide(L)'
;MKRVLLFFSFLLCTLILQAQKVGLVLSGGGAKGMTHIGIIRALEENNIPIDYITGTSMGAIIGSLYAMGYSPDDMEALLRSPDFKRWYSGKVEPKYEYYFKKNRPSPEFFNIRFAFRDSLHIKPQILPTSMVNPIQMNLVFVELFARATAACGGNFNKLFVPFRCIASDVYNKKPLVLGKGDLGDAVRASMSFPFVFKPIEIDSTLAYDGGIYNNFPTDVMREDFHPDVIIGSVVAANPGKPKENDLMSQLENMIMQKTDYSIPDSLGIVMTFKYDDVNLLDFDRLQELHDIGYNRTLNMMDSIKSRVHRRVNADNVRLRRLVFRSNLPQFRFRDIIIEGANAQQQAYIKKEFHDEEHEVFTYEDLKRGYFRLLADNMISEIVPHAVYDSESDLYELHLKVKMEDNFSVRLGGSVSTTSSNQIYLGIGYQNLNYYSKEITFDGQLGKIYNNAQLMGKIDLPTNIPTSFRFIASISTFDYYKKDKLFSRNDKPSFNSKDERFVKLMVALPFLANKR
;
A
#
# COMPACT_ATOMS: atom_id res chain seq x y z
N MET A 1 67.84 -6.53 -13.34
CA MET A 1 67.00 -5.37 -13.66
C MET A 1 65.86 -5.70 -14.65
N LYS A 2 66.10 -6.25 -15.86
CA LYS A 2 65.02 -6.53 -16.83
C LYS A 2 63.90 -7.43 -16.32
N ARG A 3 64.22 -8.49 -15.52
CA ARG A 3 63.20 -9.38 -14.93
C ARG A 3 62.37 -8.74 -13.81
N VAL A 4 62.94 -7.82 -13.07
CA VAL A 4 62.25 -7.03 -12.03
C VAL A 4 61.33 -6.00 -12.66
N LEU A 5 61.73 -5.39 -13.76
CA LEU A 5 60.91 -4.47 -14.52
C LEU A 5 59.69 -5.18 -15.16
N LEU A 6 59.90 -6.38 -15.70
CA LEU A 6 58.81 -7.21 -16.25
C LEU A 6 57.81 -7.65 -15.16
N PHE A 7 58.32 -7.99 -13.97
CA PHE A 7 57.46 -8.35 -12.84
C PHE A 7 56.64 -7.14 -12.33
N PHE A 8 57.25 -5.96 -12.26
CA PHE A 8 56.59 -4.71 -11.91
C PHE A 8 55.58 -4.28 -12.99
N SER A 9 55.91 -4.46 -14.28
CA SER A 9 54.98 -4.18 -15.39
C SER A 9 53.81 -5.15 -15.39
N PHE A 10 54.01 -6.45 -15.07
CA PHE A 10 52.95 -7.42 -14.92
C PHE A 10 52.09 -7.14 -13.68
N LEU A 11 52.69 -6.72 -12.57
CA LEU A 11 51.98 -6.32 -11.35
C LEU A 11 51.16 -5.01 -11.56
N LEU A 12 51.69 -4.06 -12.35
CA LEU A 12 50.95 -2.84 -12.72
C LEU A 12 49.77 -3.14 -13.67
N CYS A 13 49.91 -4.08 -14.59
CA CYS A 13 48.80 -4.52 -15.46
C CYS A 13 47.70 -5.27 -14.71
N THR A 14 48.00 -5.95 -13.61
CA THR A 14 46.97 -6.61 -12.80
C THR A 14 46.20 -5.64 -11.88
N LEU A 15 46.71 -4.42 -11.65
CA LEU A 15 46.07 -3.41 -10.80
C LEU A 15 44.97 -2.58 -11.50
N ILE A 16 44.76 -2.74 -12.82
CA ILE A 16 43.83 -1.89 -13.59
C ILE A 16 42.66 -2.68 -14.22
N LEU A 17 42.46 -3.97 -13.86
CA LEU A 17 41.24 -4.68 -14.25
C LEU A 17 40.10 -4.41 -13.26
N GLN A 18 39.72 -3.17 -13.12
CA GLN A 18 38.45 -2.84 -12.47
C GLN A 18 37.34 -3.39 -13.35
N ALA A 19 36.62 -4.41 -12.85
CA ALA A 19 35.56 -5.03 -13.61
C ALA A 19 34.46 -4.01 -13.90
N GLN A 20 34.14 -3.80 -15.18
CA GLN A 20 33.12 -2.88 -15.64
C GLN A 20 31.83 -2.98 -14.81
N LYS A 21 31.33 -1.86 -14.29
CA LYS A 21 30.13 -1.76 -13.49
C LYS A 21 28.95 -1.28 -14.32
N VAL A 22 27.81 -1.95 -14.17
CA VAL A 22 26.59 -1.68 -14.94
C VAL A 22 25.47 -1.24 -14.01
N GLY A 23 24.95 -0.05 -14.25
CA GLY A 23 23.78 0.51 -13.57
C GLY A 23 22.50 0.29 -14.39
N LEU A 24 21.41 -0.09 -13.72
CA LEU A 24 20.07 -0.20 -14.31
C LEU A 24 19.18 0.90 -13.76
N VAL A 25 18.64 1.76 -14.63
CA VAL A 25 17.74 2.85 -14.27
C VAL A 25 16.32 2.55 -14.76
N LEU A 26 15.34 2.53 -13.84
CA LEU A 26 13.96 2.16 -14.09
C LEU A 26 13.03 3.34 -13.83
N SER A 27 12.32 3.80 -14.86
CA SER A 27 11.36 4.89 -14.70
C SER A 27 10.09 4.46 -13.97
N GLY A 28 9.36 5.41 -13.41
CA GLY A 28 7.97 5.21 -13.02
C GLY A 28 7.06 5.04 -14.23
N GLY A 29 5.79 4.68 -13.99
CA GLY A 29 4.79 4.53 -15.05
C GLY A 29 3.60 3.63 -14.71
N GLY A 30 3.35 3.35 -13.43
CA GLY A 30 2.26 2.47 -12.99
C GLY A 30 2.36 1.09 -13.62
N ALA A 31 1.25 0.52 -14.10
CA ALA A 31 1.20 -0.82 -14.69
C ALA A 31 2.20 -1.01 -15.84
N LYS A 32 2.53 0.03 -16.58
CA LYS A 32 3.55 0.01 -17.65
C LYS A 32 4.92 -0.47 -17.14
N GLY A 33 5.23 -0.25 -15.87
CA GLY A 33 6.48 -0.69 -15.23
C GLY A 33 6.65 -2.21 -15.14
N MET A 34 5.60 -3.00 -15.41
CA MET A 34 5.73 -4.46 -15.56
C MET A 34 6.66 -4.85 -16.71
N THR A 35 6.84 -3.97 -17.70
CA THR A 35 7.84 -4.09 -18.77
C THR A 35 9.26 -4.28 -18.23
N HIS A 36 9.58 -3.70 -17.08
CA HIS A 36 10.91 -3.80 -16.47
C HIS A 36 11.28 -5.25 -16.11
N ILE A 37 10.29 -6.11 -15.78
CA ILE A 37 10.56 -7.52 -15.47
C ILE A 37 11.09 -8.24 -16.69
N GLY A 38 10.45 -8.04 -17.87
CA GLY A 38 10.92 -8.63 -19.12
C GLY A 38 12.32 -8.16 -19.52
N ILE A 39 12.64 -6.89 -19.25
CA ILE A 39 13.97 -6.33 -19.48
C ILE A 39 15.01 -7.03 -18.59
N ILE A 40 14.74 -7.11 -17.28
CA ILE A 40 15.64 -7.78 -16.32
C ILE A 40 15.85 -9.25 -16.71
N ARG A 41 14.79 -9.96 -17.09
CA ARG A 41 14.87 -11.34 -17.58
C ARG A 41 15.80 -11.46 -18.78
N ALA A 42 15.60 -10.64 -19.82
CA ALA A 42 16.43 -10.66 -21.01
C ALA A 42 17.90 -10.33 -20.73
N LEU A 43 18.18 -9.42 -19.81
CA LEU A 43 19.54 -9.09 -19.37
C LEU A 43 20.20 -10.27 -18.65
N GLU A 44 19.53 -10.90 -17.68
CA GLU A 44 20.05 -12.06 -16.95
C GLU A 44 20.33 -13.24 -17.89
N GLU A 45 19.38 -13.61 -18.76
CA GLU A 45 19.51 -14.71 -19.71
C GLU A 45 20.66 -14.51 -20.70
N ASN A 46 21.01 -13.26 -20.98
CA ASN A 46 22.14 -12.90 -21.83
C ASN A 46 23.45 -12.62 -21.06
N ASN A 47 23.50 -12.98 -19.77
CA ASN A 47 24.65 -12.81 -18.90
C ASN A 47 25.10 -11.34 -18.74
N ILE A 48 24.20 -10.37 -18.91
CA ILE A 48 24.48 -8.96 -18.69
C ILE A 48 24.40 -8.69 -17.19
N PRO A 49 25.46 -8.16 -16.57
CA PRO A 49 25.46 -7.86 -15.14
C PRO A 49 24.55 -6.68 -14.79
N ILE A 50 23.98 -6.72 -13.60
CA ILE A 50 23.27 -5.60 -12.97
C ILE A 50 23.96 -5.38 -11.63
N ASP A 51 24.80 -4.33 -11.52
CA ASP A 51 25.55 -4.05 -10.30
C ASP A 51 24.87 -3.04 -9.40
N TYR A 52 24.09 -2.12 -9.97
CA TYR A 52 23.38 -1.05 -9.28
C TYR A 52 22.00 -0.85 -9.88
N ILE A 53 21.04 -0.45 -9.05
CA ILE A 53 19.70 -0.12 -9.52
C ILE A 53 19.25 1.21 -8.92
N THR A 54 18.70 2.08 -9.76
CA THR A 54 17.91 3.23 -9.32
C THR A 54 16.51 3.16 -9.95
N GLY A 55 15.49 3.53 -9.20
CA GLY A 55 14.13 3.47 -9.71
C GLY A 55 13.18 4.46 -9.07
N THR A 56 12.10 4.76 -9.78
CA THR A 56 11.02 5.64 -9.31
C THR A 56 9.68 4.92 -9.46
N SER A 57 8.78 5.05 -8.47
CA SER A 57 7.42 4.51 -8.51
C SER A 57 7.41 3.00 -8.82
N MET A 58 6.78 2.53 -9.90
CA MET A 58 6.83 1.11 -10.28
C MET A 58 8.26 0.63 -10.57
N GLY A 59 9.13 1.51 -11.11
CA GLY A 59 10.57 1.20 -11.26
C GLY A 59 11.26 0.97 -9.92
N ALA A 60 10.83 1.66 -8.85
CA ALA A 60 11.30 1.41 -7.49
C ALA A 60 10.78 0.07 -6.94
N ILE A 61 9.52 -0.29 -7.21
CA ILE A 61 8.97 -1.59 -6.80
C ILE A 61 9.73 -2.73 -7.46
N ILE A 62 9.83 -2.74 -8.79
CA ILE A 62 10.53 -3.81 -9.51
C ILE A 62 12.03 -3.83 -9.17
N GLY A 63 12.66 -2.65 -9.11
CA GLY A 63 14.07 -2.51 -8.74
C GLY A 63 14.37 -3.01 -7.34
N SER A 64 13.53 -2.71 -6.36
CA SER A 64 13.69 -3.18 -4.98
C SER A 64 13.46 -4.69 -4.84
N LEU A 65 12.47 -5.25 -5.53
CA LEU A 65 12.28 -6.71 -5.56
C LEU A 65 13.54 -7.41 -6.09
N TYR A 66 14.11 -6.93 -7.18
CA TYR A 66 15.37 -7.47 -7.69
C TYR A 66 16.52 -7.27 -6.69
N ALA A 67 16.63 -6.08 -6.12
CA ALA A 67 17.65 -5.75 -5.13
C ALA A 67 17.58 -6.59 -3.85
N MET A 68 16.40 -7.13 -3.53
CA MET A 68 16.19 -8.10 -2.44
C MET A 68 16.42 -9.56 -2.85
N GLY A 69 16.85 -9.81 -4.08
CA GLY A 69 17.11 -11.15 -4.57
C GLY A 69 15.89 -11.90 -5.12
N TYR A 70 14.84 -11.22 -5.54
CA TYR A 70 13.79 -11.85 -6.33
C TYR A 70 14.32 -12.11 -7.75
N SER A 71 14.03 -13.30 -8.29
CA SER A 71 14.24 -13.57 -9.72
C SER A 71 13.11 -12.97 -10.56
N PRO A 72 13.29 -12.83 -11.88
CA PRO A 72 12.18 -12.47 -12.76
C PRO A 72 10.96 -13.39 -12.60
N ASP A 73 11.17 -14.69 -12.40
CA ASP A 73 10.10 -15.66 -12.13
C ASP A 73 9.38 -15.39 -10.80
N ASP A 74 10.13 -15.09 -9.73
CA ASP A 74 9.55 -14.73 -8.43
C ASP A 74 8.72 -13.45 -8.54
N MET A 75 9.19 -12.44 -9.29
CA MET A 75 8.47 -11.18 -9.51
C MET A 75 7.18 -11.40 -10.30
N GLU A 76 7.22 -12.18 -11.38
CA GLU A 76 6.02 -12.53 -12.13
C GLU A 76 5.01 -13.29 -11.28
N ALA A 77 5.45 -14.30 -10.52
CA ALA A 77 4.60 -15.07 -9.63
C ALA A 77 3.91 -14.15 -8.59
N LEU A 78 4.65 -13.20 -8.01
CA LEU A 78 4.12 -12.23 -7.07
C LEU A 78 3.04 -11.35 -7.72
N LEU A 79 3.33 -10.76 -8.88
CA LEU A 79 2.42 -9.82 -9.54
C LEU A 79 1.20 -10.50 -10.19
N ARG A 80 1.27 -11.81 -10.47
CA ARG A 80 0.13 -12.63 -10.91
C ARG A 80 -0.73 -13.12 -9.77
N SER A 81 -0.25 -13.01 -8.54
CA SER A 81 -0.97 -13.55 -7.38
C SER A 81 -2.30 -12.82 -7.15
N PRO A 82 -3.34 -13.53 -6.66
CA PRO A 82 -4.58 -12.88 -6.24
C PRO A 82 -4.36 -11.83 -5.14
N ASP A 83 -3.29 -12.00 -4.35
CA ASP A 83 -2.92 -11.06 -3.30
C ASP A 83 -2.51 -9.71 -3.88
N PHE A 84 -1.69 -9.67 -4.91
CA PHE A 84 -1.31 -8.43 -5.58
C PHE A 84 -2.53 -7.65 -6.06
N LYS A 85 -3.53 -8.33 -6.65
CA LYS A 85 -4.78 -7.70 -7.06
C LYS A 85 -5.54 -7.09 -5.88
N ARG A 86 -5.54 -7.75 -4.73
CA ARG A 86 -6.12 -7.20 -3.49
C ARG A 86 -5.36 -5.98 -3.00
N TRP A 87 -4.03 -5.98 -3.10
CA TRP A 87 -3.20 -4.88 -2.62
C TRP A 87 -3.50 -3.56 -3.34
N TYR A 88 -3.43 -3.54 -4.67
CA TYR A 88 -3.68 -2.31 -5.41
C TYR A 88 -5.16 -1.92 -5.48
N SER A 89 -6.10 -2.85 -5.26
CA SER A 89 -7.54 -2.54 -5.18
C SER A 89 -8.01 -2.15 -3.77
N GLY A 90 -7.16 -2.32 -2.74
CA GLY A 90 -7.51 -2.07 -1.34
C GLY A 90 -8.53 -3.05 -0.74
N LYS A 91 -8.84 -4.17 -1.44
CA LYS A 91 -9.82 -5.17 -0.98
C LYS A 91 -9.20 -6.09 0.07
N VAL A 92 -9.92 -6.31 1.16
CA VAL A 92 -9.53 -7.25 2.20
C VAL A 92 -9.88 -8.68 1.77
N GLU A 93 -9.03 -9.64 2.14
CA GLU A 93 -9.31 -11.06 1.93
C GLU A 93 -10.53 -11.48 2.76
N PRO A 94 -11.51 -12.22 2.18
CA PRO A 94 -12.77 -12.55 2.86
C PRO A 94 -12.59 -13.21 4.24
N LYS A 95 -11.54 -14.02 4.42
CA LYS A 95 -11.27 -14.68 5.73
C LYS A 95 -10.90 -13.69 6.84
N TYR A 96 -10.47 -12.46 6.51
CA TYR A 96 -10.15 -11.39 7.45
C TYR A 96 -11.25 -10.31 7.53
N GLU A 97 -12.39 -10.49 6.86
CA GLU A 97 -13.55 -9.62 7.01
C GLU A 97 -14.37 -10.02 8.23
N TYR A 98 -14.24 -9.27 9.32
CA TYR A 98 -14.97 -9.52 10.57
C TYR A 98 -16.37 -8.91 10.51
N TYR A 99 -17.29 -9.53 9.76
CA TYR A 99 -18.67 -9.06 9.55
C TYR A 99 -19.44 -8.81 10.85
N PHE A 100 -19.15 -9.58 11.90
CA PHE A 100 -19.81 -9.43 13.19
C PHE A 100 -19.44 -8.11 13.92
N LYS A 101 -18.29 -7.51 13.60
CA LYS A 101 -17.89 -6.18 14.10
C LYS A 101 -18.47 -5.04 13.25
N LYS A 102 -18.84 -5.28 12.00
CA LYS A 102 -19.37 -4.23 11.11
C LYS A 102 -20.71 -3.70 11.58
N ASN A 103 -20.91 -2.41 11.45
CA ASN A 103 -22.20 -1.77 11.68
C ASN A 103 -23.19 -2.17 10.58
N ARG A 104 -24.49 -2.09 10.91
CA ARG A 104 -25.53 -2.28 9.90
C ARG A 104 -25.46 -1.14 8.89
N PRO A 105 -25.82 -1.41 7.61
CA PRO A 105 -25.98 -0.34 6.63
C PRO A 105 -26.97 0.70 7.14
N SER A 106 -26.60 1.96 7.08
CA SER A 106 -27.44 3.11 7.39
C SER A 106 -27.57 3.99 6.15
N PRO A 107 -28.65 4.76 5.99
CA PRO A 107 -28.82 5.67 4.87
C PRO A 107 -28.07 6.99 5.07
N GLU A 108 -26.88 6.94 5.67
CA GLU A 108 -26.03 8.10 5.90
C GLU A 108 -25.28 8.51 4.63
N PHE A 109 -25.22 9.82 4.37
CA PHE A 109 -24.36 10.44 3.37
C PHE A 109 -23.16 11.11 4.00
N PHE A 110 -23.35 11.65 5.22
CA PHE A 110 -22.30 12.35 5.97
C PHE A 110 -22.20 11.76 7.37
N ASN A 111 -20.96 11.52 7.79
CA ASN A 111 -20.60 11.12 9.14
C ASN A 111 -19.55 12.09 9.67
N ILE A 112 -19.94 12.93 10.61
CA ILE A 112 -19.06 13.93 11.23
C ILE A 112 -18.69 13.41 12.60
N ARG A 113 -17.40 13.22 12.84
CA ARG A 113 -16.86 12.84 14.16
C ARG A 113 -16.23 14.02 14.85
N PHE A 114 -16.32 14.03 16.17
CA PHE A 114 -15.76 15.07 17.01
C PHE A 114 -15.48 14.58 18.43
N ALA A 115 -14.56 15.25 19.11
CA ALA A 115 -14.29 15.03 20.53
C ALA A 115 -14.59 16.33 21.30
N PHE A 116 -15.18 16.19 22.48
CA PHE A 116 -15.21 17.26 23.48
C PHE A 116 -13.89 17.23 24.24
N ARG A 117 -12.95 18.07 23.85
CA ARG A 117 -11.80 18.49 24.62
C ARG A 117 -12.01 19.96 24.93
N ASP A 118 -11.10 20.69 25.52
CA ASP A 118 -11.25 22.09 25.97
C ASP A 118 -11.96 23.05 24.97
N SER A 119 -12.14 22.63 23.72
CA SER A 119 -12.98 23.26 22.68
C SER A 119 -13.54 22.21 21.72
N LEU A 120 -14.64 22.54 21.04
CA LEU A 120 -15.25 21.70 20.01
C LEU A 120 -14.32 21.65 18.79
N HIS A 121 -13.55 20.56 18.63
CA HIS A 121 -12.75 20.32 17.45
C HIS A 121 -13.53 19.46 16.45
N ILE A 122 -14.14 20.13 15.47
CA ILE A 122 -14.77 19.43 14.34
C ILE A 122 -13.72 19.28 13.26
N LYS A 123 -13.38 18.04 12.91
CA LYS A 123 -12.60 17.72 11.71
C LYS A 123 -13.50 17.03 10.70
N PRO A 124 -14.25 17.77 9.88
CA PRO A 124 -15.07 17.14 8.85
C PRO A 124 -14.16 16.55 7.78
N GLN A 125 -13.98 15.26 7.80
CA GLN A 125 -13.36 14.53 6.69
C GLN A 125 -14.46 14.18 5.70
N ILE A 126 -14.80 15.12 4.83
CA ILE A 126 -15.89 14.96 3.86
C ILE A 126 -15.45 14.14 2.64
N LEU A 127 -14.17 14.19 2.30
CA LEU A 127 -13.62 13.46 1.15
C LEU A 127 -12.53 12.48 1.58
N PRO A 128 -12.45 11.30 0.95
CA PRO A 128 -11.34 10.39 1.17
C PRO A 128 -10.02 11.04 0.73
N THR A 129 -8.96 10.81 1.49
CA THR A 129 -7.62 11.36 1.20
C THR A 129 -6.90 10.62 0.08
N SER A 130 -7.40 9.44 -0.31
CA SER A 130 -6.88 8.62 -1.41
C SER A 130 -7.97 7.73 -1.99
N MET A 131 -7.85 7.38 -3.27
CA MET A 131 -8.78 6.49 -3.97
C MET A 131 -8.59 5.04 -3.51
N VAL A 132 -7.35 4.62 -3.26
CA VAL A 132 -7.03 3.28 -2.78
C VAL A 132 -6.91 3.30 -1.26
N ASN A 133 -7.62 2.37 -0.61
CA ASN A 133 -7.52 2.20 0.83
C ASN A 133 -6.11 1.71 1.21
N PRO A 134 -5.35 2.43 2.05
CA PRO A 134 -3.95 2.09 2.37
C PRO A 134 -3.79 0.83 3.23
N ILE A 135 -4.87 0.31 3.83
CA ILE A 135 -4.84 -0.79 4.80
C ILE A 135 -4.04 -1.99 4.30
N GLN A 136 -4.30 -2.45 3.06
CA GLN A 136 -3.58 -3.59 2.49
C GLN A 136 -2.11 -3.26 2.27
N MET A 137 -1.84 -2.09 1.69
CA MET A 137 -0.48 -1.67 1.36
C MET A 137 0.40 -1.50 2.60
N ASN A 138 -0.13 -0.92 3.68
CA ASN A 138 0.61 -0.75 4.93
C ASN A 138 1.15 -2.09 5.46
N LEU A 139 0.33 -3.15 5.44
CA LEU A 139 0.75 -4.47 5.91
C LEU A 139 1.68 -5.18 4.94
N VAL A 140 1.37 -5.12 3.63
CA VAL A 140 2.13 -5.82 2.59
C VAL A 140 3.57 -5.32 2.48
N PHE A 141 3.79 -4.02 2.65
CA PHE A 141 5.14 -3.47 2.61
C PHE A 141 5.99 -3.97 3.79
N VAL A 142 5.39 -4.21 4.95
CA VAL A 142 6.07 -4.90 6.06
C VAL A 142 6.40 -6.35 5.67
N GLU A 143 5.44 -7.09 5.11
CA GLU A 143 5.62 -8.48 4.69
C GLU A 143 6.76 -8.65 3.67
N LEU A 144 6.78 -7.81 2.65
CA LEU A 144 7.73 -7.92 1.55
C LEU A 144 9.14 -7.46 1.93
N PHE A 145 9.25 -6.35 2.67
CA PHE A 145 10.49 -5.61 2.77
C PHE A 145 11.20 -5.74 4.13
N ALA A 146 10.49 -6.05 5.23
CA ALA A 146 11.09 -6.02 6.57
C ALA A 146 12.31 -6.95 6.71
N ARG A 147 12.26 -8.15 6.14
CA ARG A 147 13.37 -9.10 6.21
C ARG A 147 14.61 -8.63 5.44
N ALA A 148 14.41 -7.97 4.30
CA ALA A 148 15.51 -7.39 3.53
C ALA A 148 16.08 -6.15 4.22
N THR A 149 15.22 -5.30 4.83
CA THR A 149 15.65 -4.18 5.68
C THR A 149 16.54 -4.67 6.82
N ALA A 150 16.14 -5.73 7.52
CA ALA A 150 16.92 -6.34 8.59
C ALA A 150 18.25 -6.88 8.10
N ALA A 151 18.26 -7.66 7.02
CA ALA A 151 19.47 -8.29 6.46
C ALA A 151 20.50 -7.26 5.98
N CYS A 152 20.06 -6.10 5.47
CA CYS A 152 20.96 -5.03 5.06
C CYS A 152 21.28 -4.02 6.19
N GLY A 153 20.67 -4.18 7.37
CA GLY A 153 20.81 -3.25 8.50
C GLY A 153 20.36 -1.83 8.13
N GLY A 154 19.32 -1.69 7.30
CA GLY A 154 18.82 -0.42 6.82
C GLY A 154 19.77 0.32 5.85
N ASN A 155 20.84 -0.30 5.36
CA ASN A 155 21.75 0.29 4.37
C ASN A 155 21.57 -0.41 3.02
N PHE A 156 20.92 0.26 2.06
CA PHE A 156 20.57 -0.32 0.77
C PHE A 156 21.76 -0.67 -0.12
N ASN A 157 22.99 -0.23 0.23
CA ASN A 157 24.21 -0.71 -0.41
C ASN A 157 24.55 -2.16 -0.09
N LYS A 158 23.95 -2.73 0.99
CA LYS A 158 24.16 -4.10 1.43
C LYS A 158 23.07 -5.07 0.95
N LEU A 159 22.12 -4.62 0.16
CA LEU A 159 21.17 -5.50 -0.52
C LEU A 159 21.88 -6.40 -1.52
N PHE A 160 21.19 -7.41 -2.06
CA PHE A 160 21.72 -8.28 -3.11
C PHE A 160 22.28 -7.49 -4.29
N VAL A 161 21.60 -6.40 -4.68
CA VAL A 161 22.10 -5.34 -5.56
C VAL A 161 21.90 -3.99 -4.86
N PRO A 162 22.93 -3.14 -4.73
CA PRO A 162 22.80 -1.79 -4.21
C PRO A 162 21.71 -0.98 -4.92
N PHE A 163 20.88 -0.31 -4.13
CA PHE A 163 19.63 0.27 -4.60
C PHE A 163 19.40 1.70 -4.12
N ARG A 164 18.78 2.50 -4.98
CA ARG A 164 18.18 3.81 -4.62
C ARG A 164 16.77 3.90 -5.20
N CYS A 165 15.87 4.48 -4.44
CA CYS A 165 14.58 4.92 -4.97
C CYS A 165 14.34 6.39 -4.69
N ILE A 166 13.46 6.98 -5.50
CA ILE A 166 13.17 8.40 -5.44
C ILE A 166 11.75 8.58 -4.93
N ALA A 167 11.61 9.46 -3.93
CA ALA A 167 10.35 10.05 -3.52
C ALA A 167 10.38 11.56 -3.77
N SER A 168 9.30 12.26 -3.42
CA SER A 168 9.16 13.69 -3.60
C SER A 168 8.77 14.40 -2.31
N ASP A 169 9.54 15.40 -1.93
CA ASP A 169 9.19 16.40 -0.92
C ASP A 169 8.46 17.54 -1.61
N VAL A 170 7.12 17.49 -1.57
CA VAL A 170 6.28 18.47 -2.26
C VAL A 170 6.33 19.84 -1.57
N TYR A 171 6.57 19.87 -0.26
CA TYR A 171 6.68 21.13 0.49
C TYR A 171 7.92 21.92 0.06
N ASN A 172 9.10 21.26 0.03
CA ASN A 172 10.37 21.90 -0.38
C ASN A 172 10.62 21.81 -1.90
N LYS A 173 9.71 21.19 -2.67
CA LYS A 173 9.77 21.05 -4.14
C LYS A 173 11.07 20.42 -4.65
N LYS A 174 11.47 19.31 -4.05
CA LYS A 174 12.71 18.60 -4.40
C LYS A 174 12.52 17.08 -4.38
N PRO A 175 13.33 16.34 -5.15
CA PRO A 175 13.41 14.90 -5.02
C PRO A 175 14.03 14.50 -3.67
N LEU A 176 13.60 13.36 -3.14
CA LEU A 176 14.20 12.68 -1.98
C LEU A 176 14.87 11.40 -2.49
N VAL A 177 16.18 11.33 -2.36
CA VAL A 177 16.95 10.12 -2.69
C VAL A 177 17.00 9.22 -1.46
N LEU A 178 16.40 8.04 -1.56
CA LEU A 178 16.27 7.09 -0.46
C LEU A 178 17.21 5.90 -0.70
N GLY A 179 18.20 5.75 0.18
CA GLY A 179 19.24 4.70 0.12
C GLY A 179 19.53 4.07 1.47
N LYS A 180 18.73 4.43 2.51
CA LYS A 180 18.85 3.93 3.88
C LYS A 180 17.52 4.00 4.61
N GLY A 181 17.42 3.34 5.76
CA GLY A 181 16.23 3.28 6.60
C GLY A 181 15.39 2.04 6.31
N ASP A 182 14.08 2.13 6.49
CA ASP A 182 13.16 1.06 6.12
C ASP A 182 12.94 1.02 4.61
N LEU A 183 13.21 -0.15 4.00
CA LEU A 183 13.08 -0.32 2.55
C LEU A 183 11.61 -0.28 2.11
N GLY A 184 10.71 -0.80 2.94
CA GLY A 184 9.28 -0.78 2.68
C GLY A 184 8.74 0.64 2.64
N ASP A 185 9.11 1.47 3.61
CA ASP A 185 8.73 2.88 3.65
C ASP A 185 9.31 3.65 2.46
N ALA A 186 10.58 3.41 2.12
CA ALA A 186 11.23 4.07 0.99
C ALA A 186 10.51 3.77 -0.34
N VAL A 187 10.20 2.49 -0.61
CA VAL A 187 9.48 2.06 -1.82
C VAL A 187 8.03 2.56 -1.78
N ARG A 188 7.39 2.53 -0.61
CA ARG A 188 6.03 3.03 -0.42
C ARG A 188 5.93 4.53 -0.69
N ALA A 189 6.91 5.32 -0.21
CA ALA A 189 7.01 6.75 -0.52
C ALA A 189 7.13 6.98 -2.03
N SER A 190 8.04 6.24 -2.67
CA SER A 190 8.34 6.36 -4.10
C SER A 190 7.11 6.12 -5.00
N MET A 191 6.12 5.32 -4.55
CA MET A 191 4.91 5.00 -5.32
C MET A 191 3.65 5.76 -4.87
N SER A 192 3.75 6.65 -3.88
CA SER A 192 2.60 7.36 -3.32
C SER A 192 2.12 8.49 -4.24
N PHE A 193 1.54 8.12 -5.39
CA PHE A 193 0.98 9.09 -6.33
C PHE A 193 -0.20 9.84 -5.70
N PRO A 194 -0.21 11.19 -5.74
CA PRO A 194 -1.24 12.02 -5.12
C PRO A 194 -2.66 11.59 -5.54
N PHE A 195 -3.59 11.61 -4.59
CA PHE A 195 -4.99 11.19 -4.71
C PHE A 195 -5.21 9.69 -4.96
N VAL A 196 -4.28 8.96 -5.59
CA VAL A 196 -4.40 7.50 -5.78
C VAL A 196 -4.01 6.77 -4.52
N PHE A 197 -2.82 7.07 -3.99
CA PHE A 197 -2.30 6.46 -2.78
C PHE A 197 -2.05 7.52 -1.69
N LYS A 198 -2.23 7.12 -0.43
CA LYS A 198 -1.93 7.99 0.70
C LYS A 198 -0.42 8.17 0.82
N PRO A 199 0.07 9.43 0.95
CA PRO A 199 1.49 9.68 1.22
C PRO A 199 1.90 9.15 2.59
N ILE A 200 3.20 8.94 2.78
CA ILE A 200 3.77 8.53 4.06
C ILE A 200 4.80 9.54 4.57
N GLU A 201 5.08 9.48 5.85
CA GLU A 201 6.07 10.34 6.50
C GLU A 201 7.43 9.64 6.55
N ILE A 202 8.45 10.28 5.97
CA ILE A 202 9.86 9.87 6.03
C ILE A 202 10.65 10.99 6.69
N ASP A 203 11.30 10.71 7.82
CA ASP A 203 12.08 11.70 8.57
C ASP A 203 11.33 13.05 8.76
N SER A 204 10.07 12.98 9.22
CA SER A 204 9.18 14.14 9.42
C SER A 204 8.82 14.90 8.14
N THR A 205 9.10 14.35 6.96
CA THR A 205 8.71 14.90 5.67
C THR A 205 7.61 14.03 5.05
N LEU A 206 6.51 14.67 4.65
CA LEU A 206 5.44 13.97 3.93
C LEU A 206 5.89 13.70 2.49
N ALA A 207 6.18 12.44 2.21
CA ALA A 207 6.74 11.98 0.96
C ALA A 207 5.67 11.46 -0.01
N TYR A 208 5.82 11.85 -1.27
CA TYR A 208 4.95 11.48 -2.39
C TYR A 208 5.75 10.76 -3.47
N ASP A 209 5.05 10.29 -4.52
CA ASP A 209 5.65 9.62 -5.68
C ASP A 209 6.81 10.43 -6.26
N GLY A 210 7.94 9.75 -6.47
CA GLY A 210 9.15 10.36 -7.00
C GLY A 210 9.01 10.91 -8.42
N GLY A 211 8.03 10.38 -9.18
CA GLY A 211 7.74 10.84 -10.52
C GLY A 211 7.34 12.31 -10.64
N ILE A 212 6.98 12.95 -9.51
CA ILE A 212 6.68 14.38 -9.48
C ILE A 212 7.91 15.22 -9.87
N TYR A 213 9.12 14.86 -9.37
CA TYR A 213 10.34 15.67 -9.59
C TYR A 213 11.45 14.92 -10.33
N ASN A 214 11.54 13.59 -10.22
CA ASN A 214 12.56 12.79 -10.89
C ASN A 214 12.03 11.39 -11.23
N ASN A 215 11.40 11.27 -12.39
CA ASN A 215 10.79 10.01 -12.82
C ASN A 215 11.79 9.04 -13.47
N PHE A 216 13.04 9.45 -13.73
CA PHE A 216 14.08 8.63 -14.36
C PHE A 216 15.45 8.98 -13.77
N PRO A 217 15.84 8.42 -12.61
CA PRO A 217 16.94 8.88 -11.78
C PRO A 217 18.34 8.48 -12.29
N THR A 218 18.69 8.93 -13.49
CA THR A 218 20.02 8.76 -14.08
C THR A 218 21.08 9.60 -13.40
N ASP A 219 20.70 10.78 -12.92
CA ASP A 219 21.52 11.66 -12.10
C ASP A 219 21.96 10.95 -10.82
N VAL A 220 21.02 10.37 -10.08
CA VAL A 220 21.29 9.61 -8.85
C VAL A 220 22.18 8.38 -9.13
N MET A 221 21.92 7.66 -10.24
CA MET A 221 22.77 6.55 -10.65
C MET A 221 24.22 6.99 -10.86
N ARG A 222 24.42 8.12 -11.49
CA ARG A 222 25.76 8.66 -11.78
C ARG A 222 26.45 9.18 -10.52
N GLU A 223 25.72 9.89 -9.67
CA GLU A 223 26.28 10.57 -8.48
C GLU A 223 26.57 9.60 -7.34
N ASP A 224 25.71 8.61 -7.09
CA ASP A 224 25.84 7.67 -5.97
C ASP A 224 26.69 6.45 -6.29
N PHE A 225 26.64 5.96 -7.54
CA PHE A 225 27.21 4.66 -7.89
C PHE A 225 28.36 4.72 -8.92
N HIS A 226 28.45 5.78 -9.71
CA HIS A 226 29.51 5.99 -10.71
C HIS A 226 29.70 4.75 -11.63
N PRO A 227 28.66 4.21 -12.28
CA PRO A 227 28.80 3.04 -13.14
C PRO A 227 29.55 3.39 -14.43
N ASP A 228 30.19 2.39 -15.05
CA ASP A 228 30.86 2.53 -16.35
C ASP A 228 29.85 2.57 -17.51
N VAL A 229 28.72 1.85 -17.35
CA VAL A 229 27.63 1.81 -18.34
C VAL A 229 26.29 1.86 -17.62
N ILE A 230 25.37 2.66 -18.17
CA ILE A 230 23.99 2.75 -17.70
C ILE A 230 23.05 2.11 -18.74
N ILE A 231 22.19 1.22 -18.31
CA ILE A 231 21.05 0.70 -19.08
C ILE A 231 19.80 1.36 -18.52
N GLY A 232 19.12 2.15 -19.32
CA GLY A 232 17.92 2.86 -18.94
C GLY A 232 16.66 2.23 -19.52
N SER A 233 15.61 2.10 -18.72
CA SER A 233 14.29 1.67 -19.14
C SER A 233 13.24 2.74 -18.86
N VAL A 234 12.66 3.29 -19.91
CA VAL A 234 11.67 4.38 -19.87
C VAL A 234 10.33 3.86 -20.38
N VAL A 235 9.38 3.68 -19.46
CA VAL A 235 8.01 3.22 -19.73
C VAL A 235 6.97 4.33 -19.60
N ALA A 236 7.40 5.53 -19.22
CA ALA A 236 6.59 6.73 -19.13
C ALA A 236 7.03 7.78 -20.14
N ALA A 237 6.21 8.77 -20.34
CA ALA A 237 6.54 9.98 -21.10
C ALA A 237 6.18 11.20 -20.24
N ASN A 238 6.73 12.36 -20.57
CA ASN A 238 6.27 13.60 -20.00
C ASN A 238 4.78 13.80 -20.31
N PRO A 239 3.98 14.36 -19.38
CA PRO A 239 2.57 14.61 -19.61
C PRO A 239 2.36 15.38 -20.93
N GLY A 240 1.44 14.87 -21.75
CA GLY A 240 0.98 15.57 -22.95
C GLY A 240 0.06 16.74 -22.60
N LYS A 241 -0.61 17.33 -23.59
CA LYS A 241 -1.62 18.36 -23.30
C LYS A 241 -2.76 17.78 -22.46
N PRO A 242 -3.20 18.46 -21.39
CA PRO A 242 -4.27 17.97 -20.53
C PRO A 242 -5.57 17.81 -21.34
N LYS A 243 -6.30 16.74 -21.05
CA LYS A 243 -7.61 16.46 -21.69
C LYS A 243 -8.72 16.99 -20.80
N GLU A 244 -9.71 17.66 -21.39
CA GLU A 244 -10.81 18.32 -20.65
C GLU A 244 -11.61 17.36 -19.76
N ASN A 245 -11.83 16.13 -20.21
CA ASN A 245 -12.64 15.12 -19.51
C ASN A 245 -11.81 14.04 -18.79
N ASP A 246 -10.51 14.29 -18.57
CA ASP A 246 -9.61 13.37 -17.90
C ASP A 246 -8.91 14.06 -16.73
N LEU A 247 -9.51 13.91 -15.53
CA LEU A 247 -9.02 14.51 -14.30
C LEU A 247 -7.57 14.07 -13.99
N MET A 248 -7.21 12.82 -14.27
CA MET A 248 -5.85 12.31 -14.01
C MET A 248 -4.83 13.03 -14.90
N SER A 249 -5.12 13.17 -16.20
CA SER A 249 -4.28 13.93 -17.13
C SER A 249 -4.10 15.40 -16.72
N GLN A 250 -5.15 16.02 -16.16
CA GLN A 250 -5.06 17.39 -15.66
C GLN A 250 -4.17 17.46 -14.41
N LEU A 251 -4.35 16.55 -13.46
CA LEU A 251 -3.54 16.46 -12.24
C LEU A 251 -2.06 16.19 -12.55
N GLU A 252 -1.78 15.25 -13.45
CA GLU A 252 -0.40 14.98 -13.90
C GLU A 252 0.27 16.25 -14.43
N ASN A 253 -0.44 17.02 -15.30
CA ASN A 253 0.08 18.27 -15.84
C ASN A 253 0.30 19.37 -14.80
N MET A 254 -0.48 19.37 -13.72
CA MET A 254 -0.36 20.37 -12.64
C MET A 254 0.77 20.02 -11.65
N ILE A 255 1.04 18.76 -11.43
CA ILE A 255 1.90 18.27 -10.35
C ILE A 255 3.27 17.82 -10.86
N MET A 256 3.33 17.07 -11.97
CA MET A 256 4.57 16.48 -12.46
C MET A 256 5.44 17.49 -13.20
N GLN A 257 6.72 17.51 -12.84
CA GLN A 257 7.73 18.24 -13.60
C GLN A 257 8.16 17.44 -14.83
N LYS A 258 8.72 18.14 -15.84
CA LYS A 258 9.30 17.48 -17.00
C LYS A 258 10.57 16.74 -16.58
N THR A 259 10.60 15.47 -16.88
CA THR A 259 11.77 14.59 -16.67
C THR A 259 12.63 14.52 -17.93
N ASP A 260 13.94 14.57 -17.77
CA ASP A 260 14.87 14.22 -18.83
C ASP A 260 15.03 12.69 -18.87
N TYR A 261 14.52 12.06 -19.92
CA TYR A 261 14.60 10.63 -20.15
C TYR A 261 15.81 10.21 -21.00
N SER A 262 16.79 11.06 -21.17
CA SER A 262 17.99 10.77 -21.96
C SER A 262 19.13 10.22 -21.09
N ILE A 263 19.99 9.43 -21.74
CA ILE A 263 21.31 9.07 -21.23
C ILE A 263 22.30 9.45 -22.33
N PRO A 264 23.38 10.19 -22.03
CA PRO A 264 24.41 10.47 -23.02
C PRO A 264 24.95 9.18 -23.64
N ASP A 265 25.12 9.15 -24.97
CA ASP A 265 25.60 7.98 -25.69
C ASP A 265 26.91 7.40 -25.18
N SER A 266 27.77 8.25 -24.63
CA SER A 266 29.04 7.84 -24.00
C SER A 266 28.87 7.04 -22.71
N LEU A 267 27.70 7.18 -22.03
CA LEU A 267 27.45 6.59 -20.72
C LEU A 267 26.52 5.39 -20.76
N GLY A 268 25.73 5.21 -21.84
CA GLY A 268 24.80 4.09 -21.79
C GLY A 268 23.81 3.98 -22.95
N ILE A 269 22.75 3.22 -22.70
CA ILE A 269 21.69 2.91 -23.65
C ILE A 269 20.34 3.17 -22.98
N VAL A 270 19.40 3.79 -23.70
CA VAL A 270 18.00 3.97 -23.26
C VAL A 270 17.08 3.13 -24.12
N MET A 271 16.23 2.36 -23.45
CA MET A 271 15.10 1.67 -24.05
C MET A 271 13.83 2.45 -23.72
N THR A 272 13.24 3.09 -24.73
CA THR A 272 11.99 3.85 -24.56
C THR A 272 10.83 3.06 -25.13
N PHE A 273 9.75 2.97 -24.37
CA PHE A 273 8.51 2.31 -24.70
C PHE A 273 7.38 3.33 -24.78
N LYS A 274 6.50 3.18 -25.73
CA LYS A 274 5.31 4.02 -25.90
C LYS A 274 4.08 3.16 -25.75
N TYR A 275 3.18 3.58 -24.90
CA TYR A 275 1.91 2.91 -24.62
C TYR A 275 0.79 3.94 -24.73
N ASP A 276 -0.07 3.79 -25.72
CA ASP A 276 -1.18 4.72 -25.97
C ASP A 276 -2.47 4.29 -25.24
N ASP A 277 -2.56 3.01 -24.85
CA ASP A 277 -3.78 2.35 -24.36
C ASP A 277 -3.61 1.64 -22.99
N VAL A 278 -2.55 1.95 -22.24
CA VAL A 278 -2.30 1.37 -20.90
C VAL A 278 -2.48 2.44 -19.83
N ASN A 279 -3.46 2.23 -18.95
CA ASN A 279 -3.71 3.11 -17.82
C ASN A 279 -2.81 2.78 -16.62
N LEU A 280 -2.80 3.69 -15.61
CA LEU A 280 -1.95 3.60 -14.43
C LEU A 280 -2.13 2.28 -13.64
N LEU A 281 -3.34 1.73 -13.59
CA LEU A 281 -3.71 0.55 -12.79
C LEU A 281 -4.08 -0.68 -13.63
N ASP A 282 -3.72 -0.74 -14.91
CA ASP A 282 -4.01 -1.87 -15.81
C ASP A 282 -3.09 -3.08 -15.58
N PHE A 283 -2.99 -3.51 -14.33
CA PHE A 283 -2.11 -4.61 -13.91
C PHE A 283 -2.52 -5.98 -14.45
N ASP A 284 -3.71 -6.13 -14.99
CA ASP A 284 -4.15 -7.39 -15.62
C ASP A 284 -3.41 -7.69 -16.95
N ARG A 285 -2.68 -6.69 -17.52
CA ARG A 285 -1.89 -6.82 -18.76
C ARG A 285 -0.42 -7.25 -18.54
N LEU A 286 -0.09 -7.84 -17.39
CA LEU A 286 1.28 -8.21 -17.01
C LEU A 286 2.03 -8.98 -18.11
N GLN A 287 1.42 -10.04 -18.68
CA GLN A 287 2.09 -10.88 -19.69
C GLN A 287 2.49 -10.07 -20.92
N GLU A 288 1.58 -9.29 -21.43
CA GLU A 288 1.81 -8.46 -22.62
C GLU A 288 2.95 -7.46 -22.38
N LEU A 289 2.90 -6.73 -21.25
CA LEU A 289 3.90 -5.73 -20.91
C LEU A 289 5.29 -6.36 -20.67
N HIS A 290 5.33 -7.52 -19.99
CA HIS A 290 6.55 -8.31 -19.85
C HIS A 290 7.15 -8.68 -21.21
N ASP A 291 6.33 -9.24 -22.12
CA ASP A 291 6.81 -9.72 -23.42
C ASP A 291 7.30 -8.57 -24.32
N ILE A 292 6.66 -7.40 -24.24
CA ILE A 292 7.14 -6.19 -24.91
C ILE A 292 8.54 -5.81 -24.40
N GLY A 293 8.76 -5.80 -23.08
CA GLY A 293 10.06 -5.49 -22.49
C GLY A 293 11.12 -6.51 -22.88
N TYR A 294 10.79 -7.78 -22.78
CA TYR A 294 11.67 -8.90 -23.11
C TYR A 294 12.13 -8.85 -24.57
N ASN A 295 11.19 -8.81 -25.52
CA ASN A 295 11.47 -8.81 -26.94
C ASN A 295 12.24 -7.56 -27.39
N ARG A 296 11.88 -6.37 -26.86
CA ARG A 296 12.61 -5.13 -27.17
C ARG A 296 14.05 -5.20 -26.69
N THR A 297 14.30 -5.77 -25.52
CA THR A 297 15.65 -5.93 -24.97
C THR A 297 16.48 -6.91 -25.81
N LEU A 298 15.88 -8.03 -26.25
CA LEU A 298 16.55 -8.96 -27.16
C LEU A 298 16.94 -8.29 -28.48
N ASN A 299 16.05 -7.48 -29.06
CA ASN A 299 16.33 -6.76 -30.31
C ASN A 299 17.46 -5.73 -30.16
N MET A 300 17.72 -5.25 -28.94
CA MET A 300 18.81 -4.33 -28.63
C MET A 300 20.06 -5.02 -28.06
N MET A 301 20.05 -6.36 -27.94
CA MET A 301 21.05 -7.11 -27.21
C MET A 301 22.47 -6.93 -27.80
N ASP A 302 22.61 -6.87 -29.13
CA ASP A 302 23.91 -6.62 -29.76
C ASP A 302 24.47 -5.24 -29.40
N SER A 303 23.61 -4.21 -29.37
CA SER A 303 23.99 -2.86 -28.92
C SER A 303 24.36 -2.84 -27.44
N ILE A 304 23.64 -3.59 -26.60
CA ILE A 304 23.97 -3.73 -25.18
C ILE A 304 25.32 -4.44 -25.02
N LYS A 305 25.51 -5.57 -25.74
CA LYS A 305 26.75 -6.36 -25.69
C LYS A 305 27.98 -5.62 -26.23
N SER A 306 27.80 -4.69 -27.15
CA SER A 306 28.89 -3.85 -27.68
C SER A 306 29.42 -2.83 -26.65
N ARG A 307 28.61 -2.46 -25.65
CA ARG A 307 28.97 -1.50 -24.58
C ARG A 307 29.29 -2.17 -23.27
N VAL A 308 28.57 -3.24 -22.93
CA VAL A 308 28.82 -4.05 -21.74
C VAL A 308 29.69 -5.24 -22.14
N HIS A 309 30.97 -5.19 -21.80
CA HIS A 309 31.93 -6.24 -22.16
C HIS A 309 32.00 -7.36 -21.12
N ARG A 310 31.70 -7.03 -19.86
CA ARG A 310 31.65 -8.00 -18.77
C ARG A 310 30.42 -8.91 -18.90
N ARG A 311 30.63 -10.19 -18.57
CA ARG A 311 29.56 -11.20 -18.49
C ARG A 311 29.54 -11.82 -17.11
N VAL A 312 28.34 -12.14 -16.62
CA VAL A 312 28.12 -12.84 -15.35
C VAL A 312 27.26 -14.06 -15.62
N ASN A 313 27.79 -15.23 -15.30
CA ASN A 313 27.07 -16.49 -15.49
C ASN A 313 25.78 -16.48 -14.65
N ALA A 314 24.67 -16.89 -15.25
CA ALA A 314 23.35 -16.96 -14.59
C ALA A 314 23.37 -17.85 -13.33
N ASP A 315 24.14 -18.96 -13.32
CA ASP A 315 24.26 -19.81 -12.15
C ASP A 315 24.95 -19.09 -10.97
N ASN A 316 25.94 -18.24 -11.26
CA ASN A 316 26.58 -17.42 -10.23
C ASN A 316 25.61 -16.39 -9.63
N VAL A 317 24.78 -15.77 -10.47
CA VAL A 317 23.73 -14.86 -10.02
C VAL A 317 22.73 -15.60 -9.14
N ARG A 318 22.29 -16.79 -9.59
CA ARG A 318 21.38 -17.66 -8.85
C ARG A 318 21.96 -18.07 -7.49
N LEU A 319 23.24 -18.48 -7.44
CA LEU A 319 23.89 -18.87 -6.19
C LEU A 319 24.00 -17.69 -5.21
N ARG A 320 24.44 -16.52 -5.68
CA ARG A 320 24.51 -15.30 -4.85
C ARG A 320 23.13 -14.92 -4.30
N ARG A 321 22.08 -15.04 -5.12
CA ARG A 321 20.69 -14.80 -4.72
C ARG A 321 20.24 -15.77 -3.63
N LEU A 322 20.53 -17.07 -3.78
CA LEU A 322 20.23 -18.07 -2.76
C LEU A 322 20.95 -17.78 -1.45
N VAL A 323 22.24 -17.43 -1.50
CA VAL A 323 23.01 -17.07 -0.31
C VAL A 323 22.43 -15.84 0.38
N PHE A 324 22.08 -14.80 -0.38
CA PHE A 324 21.45 -13.61 0.21
C PHE A 324 20.11 -13.95 0.88
N ARG A 325 19.25 -14.72 0.20
CA ARG A 325 17.93 -15.11 0.73
C ARG A 325 18.02 -16.07 1.93
N SER A 326 19.03 -16.92 2.00
CA SER A 326 19.23 -17.81 3.15
C SER A 326 19.66 -17.06 4.42
N ASN A 327 20.23 -15.87 4.27
CA ASN A 327 20.62 -15.00 5.38
C ASN A 327 19.50 -14.05 5.84
N LEU A 328 18.30 -14.11 5.23
CA LEU A 328 17.16 -13.31 5.70
C LEU A 328 16.67 -13.88 7.04
N PRO A 329 16.52 -13.03 8.10
CA PRO A 329 16.05 -13.49 9.40
C PRO A 329 14.64 -14.08 9.34
N GLN A 330 14.30 -14.93 10.31
CA GLN A 330 12.96 -15.50 10.41
C GLN A 330 11.96 -14.40 10.76
N PHE A 331 10.80 -14.40 10.08
CA PHE A 331 9.79 -13.36 10.28
C PHE A 331 8.86 -13.73 11.44
N ARG A 332 9.37 -13.53 12.67
CA ARG A 332 8.69 -13.79 13.94
C ARG A 332 8.82 -12.58 14.86
N PHE A 333 7.81 -12.33 15.66
CA PHE A 333 7.67 -11.14 16.51
C PHE A 333 7.65 -11.54 17.99
N ARG A 334 8.28 -10.70 18.83
CA ARG A 334 8.28 -10.86 20.28
C ARG A 334 7.41 -9.82 20.98
N ASP A 335 7.64 -8.55 20.69
CA ASP A 335 7.03 -7.43 21.38
C ASP A 335 6.16 -6.58 20.46
N ILE A 336 5.19 -5.87 21.07
CA ILE A 336 4.34 -4.91 20.37
C ILE A 336 4.46 -3.55 21.05
N ILE A 337 5.00 -2.58 20.34
CA ILE A 337 5.13 -1.18 20.75
C ILE A 337 4.06 -0.37 20.04
N ILE A 338 3.26 0.39 20.80
CA ILE A 338 2.09 1.08 20.27
C ILE A 338 2.21 2.57 20.54
N GLU A 339 2.12 3.36 19.49
CA GLU A 339 2.06 4.81 19.52
C GLU A 339 0.66 5.32 19.14
N GLY A 340 0.24 6.46 19.70
CA GLY A 340 -1.04 7.10 19.38
C GLY A 340 -2.24 6.57 20.16
N ALA A 341 -2.04 5.68 21.13
CA ALA A 341 -3.05 5.10 21.99
C ALA A 341 -2.68 5.24 23.49
N ASN A 342 -3.67 5.41 24.36
CA ASN A 342 -3.46 5.43 25.82
C ASN A 342 -3.25 4.00 26.38
N ALA A 343 -2.85 3.88 27.65
CA ALA A 343 -2.50 2.59 28.25
C ALA A 343 -3.63 1.53 28.19
N GLN A 344 -4.90 1.93 28.33
CA GLN A 344 -6.05 1.00 28.25
C GLN A 344 -6.29 0.54 26.80
N GLN A 345 -6.16 1.46 25.86
CA GLN A 345 -6.26 1.16 24.41
C GLN A 345 -5.10 0.26 23.97
N GLN A 346 -3.88 0.51 24.45
CA GLN A 346 -2.73 -0.37 24.18
C GLN A 346 -2.96 -1.79 24.70
N ALA A 347 -3.55 -1.94 25.89
CA ALA A 347 -3.90 -3.25 26.44
C ALA A 347 -4.93 -3.99 25.56
N TYR A 348 -5.94 -3.27 25.04
CA TYR A 348 -6.90 -3.82 24.08
C TYR A 348 -6.22 -4.26 22.78
N ILE A 349 -5.40 -3.37 22.20
CA ILE A 349 -4.71 -3.62 20.95
C ILE A 349 -3.78 -4.85 21.07
N LYS A 350 -2.98 -4.94 22.14
CA LYS A 350 -2.08 -6.08 22.36
C LYS A 350 -2.81 -7.42 22.39
N LYS A 351 -3.98 -7.48 23.04
CA LYS A 351 -4.80 -8.71 23.12
C LYS A 351 -5.34 -9.20 21.78
N GLU A 352 -5.44 -8.34 20.77
CA GLU A 352 -5.89 -8.75 19.43
C GLU A 352 -4.80 -9.46 18.62
N PHE A 353 -3.52 -9.29 18.99
CA PHE A 353 -2.40 -9.96 18.30
C PHE A 353 -1.90 -11.20 19.02
N HIS A 354 -1.96 -11.22 20.34
CA HIS A 354 -1.22 -12.15 21.17
C HIS A 354 -2.14 -12.97 22.07
N ASP A 355 -1.95 -14.28 22.07
CA ASP A 355 -2.51 -15.17 23.07
C ASP A 355 -1.51 -15.19 24.25
N GLU A 356 -1.98 -14.96 25.47
CA GLU A 356 -1.14 -14.83 26.68
C GLU A 356 -0.21 -16.05 26.93
N GLU A 357 -0.40 -17.15 26.19
CA GLU A 357 0.37 -18.38 26.32
C GLU A 357 1.66 -18.43 25.46
N HIS A 358 1.86 -17.50 24.51
CA HIS A 358 3.00 -17.55 23.58
C HIS A 358 3.76 -16.23 23.55
N GLU A 359 5.03 -16.22 23.96
CA GLU A 359 5.92 -15.05 23.91
C GLU A 359 6.25 -14.59 22.49
N VAL A 360 6.16 -15.48 21.51
CA VAL A 360 6.51 -15.22 20.10
C VAL A 360 5.32 -15.53 19.19
N PHE A 361 5.00 -14.57 18.32
CA PHE A 361 3.91 -14.72 17.35
C PHE A 361 4.39 -14.63 15.90
N THR A 362 3.62 -15.21 14.99
CA THR A 362 3.94 -15.32 13.57
C THR A 362 3.38 -14.13 12.77
N TYR A 363 3.80 -14.00 11.51
CA TYR A 363 3.19 -13.05 10.58
C TYR A 363 1.68 -13.30 10.38
N GLU A 364 1.22 -14.55 10.37
CA GLU A 364 -0.22 -14.85 10.27
C GLU A 364 -1.01 -14.36 11.50
N ASP A 365 -0.41 -14.40 12.68
CA ASP A 365 -1.01 -13.84 13.90
C ASP A 365 -1.07 -12.31 13.80
N LEU A 366 0.03 -11.68 13.33
CA LEU A 366 0.06 -10.25 13.03
C LEU A 366 -1.05 -9.86 12.05
N LYS A 367 -1.14 -10.54 10.91
CA LYS A 367 -2.15 -10.28 9.88
C LYS A 367 -3.57 -10.39 10.44
N ARG A 368 -3.84 -11.41 11.23
CA ARG A 368 -5.13 -11.63 11.89
C ARG A 368 -5.46 -10.51 12.87
N GLY A 369 -4.55 -10.16 13.77
CA GLY A 369 -4.72 -9.07 14.73
C GLY A 369 -4.92 -7.71 14.05
N TYR A 370 -4.12 -7.43 13.03
CA TYR A 370 -4.21 -6.22 12.23
C TYR A 370 -5.61 -5.99 11.63
N PHE A 371 -6.17 -6.99 10.97
CA PHE A 371 -7.50 -6.88 10.38
C PHE A 371 -8.64 -6.90 11.42
N ARG A 372 -8.44 -7.56 12.58
CA ARG A 372 -9.39 -7.47 13.69
C ARG A 372 -9.49 -6.05 14.25
N LEU A 373 -8.36 -5.39 14.42
CA LEU A 373 -8.31 -4.02 14.89
C LEU A 373 -8.95 -3.05 13.91
N LEU A 374 -8.66 -3.19 12.61
CA LEU A 374 -9.26 -2.34 11.57
C LEU A 374 -10.76 -2.56 11.37
N ALA A 375 -11.32 -3.64 11.91
CA ALA A 375 -12.77 -3.84 11.98
C ALA A 375 -13.43 -3.06 13.13
N ASP A 376 -12.65 -2.46 14.05
CA ASP A 376 -13.16 -1.59 15.12
C ASP A 376 -13.27 -0.15 14.61
N ASN A 377 -14.46 0.43 14.75
CA ASN A 377 -14.74 1.79 14.25
C ASN A 377 -13.99 2.91 14.99
N MET A 378 -13.37 2.62 16.15
CA MET A 378 -12.55 3.57 16.89
C MET A 378 -11.12 3.69 16.37
N ILE A 379 -10.73 2.82 15.44
CA ILE A 379 -9.39 2.83 14.87
C ILE A 379 -9.49 3.22 13.39
N SER A 380 -9.02 4.41 13.05
CA SER A 380 -9.08 4.90 11.67
C SER A 380 -7.91 4.42 10.82
N GLU A 381 -6.76 4.21 11.45
CA GLU A 381 -5.54 3.82 10.73
C GLU A 381 -4.58 3.10 11.65
N ILE A 382 -3.90 2.10 11.10
CA ILE A 382 -2.77 1.43 11.71
C ILE A 382 -1.65 1.36 10.67
N VAL A 383 -0.48 1.90 11.03
CA VAL A 383 0.74 1.76 10.21
C VAL A 383 1.68 0.85 10.99
N PRO A 384 1.87 -0.40 10.54
CA PRO A 384 2.77 -1.34 11.16
C PRO A 384 4.20 -1.18 10.62
N HIS A 385 5.21 -1.34 11.49
CA HIS A 385 6.61 -1.49 11.13
C HIS A 385 7.17 -2.69 11.88
N ALA A 386 8.06 -3.44 11.23
CA ALA A 386 8.77 -4.56 11.85
C ALA A 386 10.24 -4.14 12.06
N VAL A 387 10.61 -3.91 13.31
CA VAL A 387 11.96 -3.51 13.71
C VAL A 387 12.71 -4.75 14.17
N TYR A 388 13.79 -5.09 13.47
CA TYR A 388 14.58 -6.28 13.77
C TYR A 388 15.55 -6.03 14.93
N ASP A 389 15.51 -6.91 15.92
CA ASP A 389 16.47 -6.96 17.03
C ASP A 389 17.49 -8.08 16.77
N SER A 390 18.74 -7.71 16.53
CA SER A 390 19.83 -8.63 16.24
C SER A 390 20.29 -9.46 17.45
N GLU A 391 19.92 -9.07 18.68
CA GLU A 391 20.29 -9.83 19.89
C GLU A 391 19.38 -11.04 20.07
N SER A 392 18.09 -10.87 19.81
CA SER A 392 17.09 -11.94 19.95
C SER A 392 16.81 -12.73 18.68
N ASP A 393 17.26 -12.25 17.51
CA ASP A 393 16.88 -12.76 16.16
C ASP A 393 15.36 -12.72 15.91
N LEU A 394 14.67 -11.76 16.51
CA LEU A 394 13.23 -11.55 16.42
C LEU A 394 12.92 -10.11 16.01
N TYR A 395 11.65 -9.87 15.69
CA TYR A 395 11.16 -8.53 15.38
C TYR A 395 10.33 -7.97 16.53
N GLU A 396 10.41 -6.66 16.72
CA GLU A 396 9.44 -5.87 17.46
C GLU A 396 8.41 -5.33 16.47
N LEU A 397 7.13 -5.48 16.79
CA LEU A 397 6.04 -4.89 16.00
C LEU A 397 5.73 -3.49 16.52
N HIS A 398 6.11 -2.48 15.77
CA HIS A 398 5.77 -1.09 16.07
C HIS A 398 4.47 -0.73 15.33
N LEU A 399 3.49 -0.23 16.06
CA LEU A 399 2.18 0.15 15.53
C LEU A 399 1.95 1.65 15.79
N LYS A 400 1.91 2.45 14.73
CA LYS A 400 1.42 3.83 14.81
C LYS A 400 -0.09 3.81 14.56
N VAL A 401 -0.87 4.06 15.62
CA VAL A 401 -2.33 3.94 15.60
C VAL A 401 -2.95 5.32 15.63
N LYS A 402 -3.93 5.55 14.76
CA LYS A 402 -4.75 6.75 14.79
C LYS A 402 -6.15 6.40 15.26
N MET A 403 -6.52 6.98 16.41
CA MET A 403 -7.84 6.80 17.00
C MET A 403 -8.84 7.79 16.41
N GLU A 404 -10.09 7.33 16.26
CA GLU A 404 -11.22 8.19 15.91
C GLU A 404 -11.75 8.95 17.12
N ASP A 405 -12.43 10.07 16.87
CA ASP A 405 -13.12 10.83 17.89
C ASP A 405 -14.38 10.09 18.41
N ASN A 406 -14.70 10.31 19.68
CA ASN A 406 -15.69 9.51 20.41
C ASN A 406 -17.14 9.76 19.98
N PHE A 407 -17.47 10.98 19.55
CA PHE A 407 -18.83 11.37 19.17
C PHE A 407 -18.98 11.35 17.65
N SER A 408 -20.16 10.98 17.18
CA SER A 408 -20.51 11.02 15.78
C SER A 408 -21.90 11.59 15.55
N VAL A 409 -22.07 12.41 14.51
CA VAL A 409 -23.36 12.83 13.97
C VAL A 409 -23.43 12.38 12.52
N ARG A 410 -24.45 11.62 12.22
CA ARG A 410 -24.70 11.01 10.91
C ARG A 410 -25.94 11.65 10.29
N LEU A 411 -25.79 12.16 9.09
CA LEU A 411 -26.88 12.80 8.33
C LEU A 411 -27.05 12.05 7.00
N GLY A 412 -28.29 11.83 6.60
CA GLY A 412 -28.54 11.13 5.36
C GLY A 412 -30.03 11.07 5.03
N GLY A 413 -30.40 10.05 4.28
CA GLY A 413 -31.78 9.82 3.87
C GLY A 413 -31.87 9.18 2.50
N SER A 414 -33.05 9.24 1.90
CA SER A 414 -33.29 8.85 0.52
C SER A 414 -34.18 9.88 -0.16
N VAL A 415 -33.79 10.26 -1.38
CA VAL A 415 -34.60 11.12 -2.24
C VAL A 415 -35.07 10.32 -3.43
N SER A 416 -36.38 10.29 -3.65
CA SER A 416 -36.99 9.54 -4.74
C SER A 416 -38.04 10.40 -5.44
N THR A 417 -38.28 10.14 -6.71
CA THR A 417 -39.41 10.69 -7.46
C THR A 417 -40.77 10.17 -6.99
N THR A 418 -40.75 9.15 -6.13
CA THR A 418 -41.93 8.60 -5.45
C THR A 418 -42.09 9.21 -4.06
N SER A 419 -43.18 8.87 -3.35
CA SER A 419 -43.45 9.35 -1.98
C SER A 419 -42.56 8.74 -0.88
N SER A 420 -41.51 7.97 -1.24
CA SER A 420 -40.61 7.27 -0.30
C SER A 420 -39.41 8.11 0.20
N ASN A 421 -39.52 9.44 0.17
CA ASN A 421 -38.48 10.34 0.68
C ASN A 421 -38.34 10.21 2.20
N GLN A 422 -37.10 10.15 2.67
CA GLN A 422 -36.77 9.99 4.08
C GLN A 422 -35.58 10.90 4.46
N ILE A 423 -35.60 11.39 5.68
CA ILE A 423 -34.49 12.06 6.34
C ILE A 423 -33.96 11.12 7.42
N TYR A 424 -32.67 10.99 7.52
CA TYR A 424 -31.97 10.21 8.54
C TYR A 424 -31.08 11.10 9.39
N LEU A 425 -31.17 10.93 10.71
CA LEU A 425 -30.28 11.53 11.70
C LEU A 425 -29.84 10.46 12.66
N GLY A 426 -28.51 10.28 12.80
CA GLY A 426 -27.91 9.38 13.77
C GLY A 426 -26.97 10.16 14.71
N ILE A 427 -26.99 9.82 15.98
CA ILE A 427 -26.06 10.32 17.00
C ILE A 427 -25.40 9.11 17.62
N GLY A 428 -24.07 9.12 17.75
CA GLY A 428 -23.29 8.02 18.31
C GLY A 428 -22.26 8.49 19.31
N TYR A 429 -22.03 7.66 20.30
CA TYR A 429 -20.90 7.74 21.20
C TYR A 429 -20.17 6.41 21.21
N GLN A 430 -18.86 6.44 20.97
CA GLN A 430 -17.98 5.28 20.98
C GLN A 430 -16.80 5.52 21.89
N ASN A 431 -16.32 4.48 22.56
CA ASN A 431 -15.14 4.54 23.40
C ASN A 431 -14.41 3.20 23.36
N LEU A 432 -13.09 3.27 23.13
CA LEU A 432 -12.19 2.14 23.21
C LEU A 432 -11.29 2.29 24.43
N ASN A 433 -11.40 1.34 25.35
CA ASN A 433 -10.53 1.20 26.52
C ASN A 433 -10.03 -0.26 26.57
N TYR A 434 -10.32 -1.02 27.65
CA TYR A 434 -10.06 -2.47 27.71
C TYR A 434 -11.02 -3.29 26.81
N TYR A 435 -12.09 -2.69 26.34
CA TYR A 435 -13.09 -3.21 25.41
C TYR A 435 -13.72 -2.05 24.65
N SER A 436 -14.24 -2.33 23.46
CA SER A 436 -14.92 -1.34 22.64
C SER A 436 -16.40 -1.23 23.03
N LYS A 437 -16.89 -0.01 23.20
CA LYS A 437 -18.31 0.31 23.50
C LYS A 437 -18.84 1.27 22.47
N GLU A 438 -20.07 1.03 22.04
CA GLU A 438 -20.80 1.94 21.16
C GLU A 438 -22.25 2.07 21.63
N ILE A 439 -22.75 3.30 21.66
CA ILE A 439 -24.17 3.60 21.85
C ILE A 439 -24.56 4.52 20.71
N THR A 440 -25.61 4.14 19.96
CA THR A 440 -26.16 4.96 18.89
C THR A 440 -27.66 5.15 19.02
N PHE A 441 -28.09 6.35 18.69
CA PHE A 441 -29.50 6.66 18.50
C PHE A 441 -29.71 7.08 17.05
N ASP A 442 -30.60 6.39 16.35
CA ASP A 442 -30.92 6.59 14.95
C ASP A 442 -32.39 6.95 14.77
N GLY A 443 -32.65 8.05 14.06
CA GLY A 443 -33.97 8.50 13.68
C GLY A 443 -34.13 8.53 12.16
N GLN A 444 -35.24 8.00 11.66
CA GLN A 444 -35.65 8.12 10.26
C GLN A 444 -37.05 8.70 10.22
N LEU A 445 -37.20 9.77 9.46
CA LEU A 445 -38.49 10.45 9.29
C LEU A 445 -38.82 10.51 7.80
N GLY A 446 -39.96 9.96 7.44
CA GLY A 446 -40.44 9.93 6.07
C GLY A 446 -41.95 9.85 5.97
N LYS A 447 -42.47 10.03 4.77
CA LYS A 447 -43.92 9.97 4.52
C LYS A 447 -44.48 8.53 4.74
N ILE A 448 -43.68 7.51 4.40
CA ILE A 448 -44.09 6.11 4.43
C ILE A 448 -43.51 5.37 5.62
N TYR A 449 -42.28 5.67 6.01
CA TYR A 449 -41.53 4.97 7.04
C TYR A 449 -40.93 5.96 8.04
N ASN A 450 -41.24 5.72 9.32
CA ASN A 450 -40.66 6.41 10.45
C ASN A 450 -40.06 5.38 11.38
N ASN A 451 -38.88 5.67 11.92
CA ASN A 451 -38.17 4.77 12.83
C ASN A 451 -37.37 5.57 13.86
N ALA A 452 -37.37 5.08 15.09
CA ALA A 452 -36.42 5.49 16.12
C ALA A 452 -35.79 4.23 16.71
N GLN A 453 -34.47 4.17 16.75
CA GLN A 453 -33.71 3.02 17.20
C GLN A 453 -32.62 3.44 18.18
N LEU A 454 -32.53 2.75 19.29
CA LEU A 454 -31.40 2.80 20.23
C LEU A 454 -30.60 1.50 20.10
N MET A 455 -29.31 1.59 19.88
CA MET A 455 -28.40 0.44 19.86
C MET A 455 -27.28 0.62 20.86
N GLY A 456 -26.98 -0.42 21.61
CA GLY A 456 -25.77 -0.57 22.41
C GLY A 456 -24.95 -1.75 21.89
N LYS A 457 -23.64 -1.61 21.82
CA LYS A 457 -22.70 -2.65 21.39
C LYS A 457 -21.49 -2.67 22.29
N ILE A 458 -21.03 -3.87 22.64
CA ILE A 458 -19.77 -4.08 23.38
C ILE A 458 -18.99 -5.18 22.66
N ASP A 459 -17.76 -4.87 22.25
CA ASP A 459 -16.83 -5.83 21.65
C ASP A 459 -15.73 -6.16 22.68
N LEU A 460 -15.56 -7.45 22.95
CA LEU A 460 -14.57 -7.96 23.89
C LEU A 460 -13.40 -8.58 23.11
N PRO A 461 -12.15 -8.20 23.41
CA PRO A 461 -10.93 -8.78 22.81
C PRO A 461 -10.58 -10.09 23.55
N THR A 462 -11.42 -11.10 23.40
CA THR A 462 -11.21 -12.45 23.94
C THR A 462 -10.61 -13.35 22.87
N ASN A 463 -10.07 -14.53 23.26
CA ASN A 463 -9.49 -15.50 22.31
C ASN A 463 -10.47 -15.85 21.18
N ILE A 464 -11.77 -15.91 21.51
CA ILE A 464 -12.86 -15.92 20.53
C ILE A 464 -13.51 -14.54 20.59
N PRO A 465 -13.22 -13.62 19.65
CA PRO A 465 -13.76 -12.27 19.68
C PRO A 465 -15.27 -12.29 19.78
N THR A 466 -15.81 -11.66 20.81
CA THR A 466 -17.23 -11.72 21.14
C THR A 466 -17.84 -10.33 21.11
N SER A 467 -18.97 -10.18 20.41
CA SER A 467 -19.74 -8.93 20.34
C SER A 467 -21.12 -9.11 20.94
N PHE A 468 -21.46 -8.28 21.90
CA PHE A 468 -22.81 -8.19 22.46
C PHE A 468 -23.51 -6.97 21.89
N ARG A 469 -24.76 -7.15 21.44
CA ARG A 469 -25.58 -6.05 20.93
C ARG A 469 -26.96 -6.06 21.55
N PHE A 470 -27.40 -4.87 21.93
CA PHE A 470 -28.76 -4.55 22.34
C PHE A 470 -29.36 -3.62 21.30
N ILE A 471 -30.57 -3.86 20.86
CA ILE A 471 -31.33 -3.00 19.95
C ILE A 471 -32.75 -2.86 20.47
N ALA A 472 -33.19 -1.61 20.69
CA ALA A 472 -34.60 -1.27 20.90
C ALA A 472 -35.06 -0.41 19.72
N SER A 473 -36.15 -0.76 19.08
CA SER A 473 -36.64 -0.06 17.89
C SER A 473 -38.17 0.11 17.95
N ILE A 474 -38.60 1.27 17.51
CA ILE A 474 -39.99 1.63 17.26
C ILE A 474 -40.08 2.11 15.82
N SER A 475 -40.92 1.48 15.02
CA SER A 475 -41.10 1.89 13.63
C SER A 475 -42.58 1.84 13.22
N THR A 476 -42.98 2.75 12.35
CA THR A 476 -44.28 2.84 11.71
C THR A 476 -44.07 2.82 10.21
N PHE A 477 -44.79 1.93 9.54
CA PHE A 477 -44.78 1.77 8.10
C PHE A 477 -46.18 1.94 7.52
N ASP A 478 -46.43 3.02 6.76
CA ASP A 478 -47.70 3.36 6.14
C ASP A 478 -47.70 3.00 4.65
N TYR A 479 -48.30 1.86 4.28
CA TYR A 479 -48.16 1.29 2.92
C TYR A 479 -48.84 2.11 1.81
N TYR A 480 -49.81 2.97 2.10
CA TYR A 480 -50.69 3.61 1.11
C TYR A 480 -50.74 5.15 1.08
N LYS A 481 -49.75 5.82 1.60
CA LYS A 481 -49.59 7.27 1.31
C LYS A 481 -48.99 7.51 -0.09
N LYS A 482 -49.29 6.67 -1.08
CA LYS A 482 -48.94 6.91 -2.47
C LYS A 482 -49.85 8.00 -3.05
N ASP A 483 -49.38 9.22 -3.21
CA ASP A 483 -50.00 10.15 -4.14
C ASP A 483 -49.75 9.61 -5.55
N LYS A 484 -50.77 9.03 -6.13
CA LYS A 484 -50.74 8.72 -7.57
C LYS A 484 -50.82 10.04 -8.31
N LEU A 485 -49.79 10.39 -9.05
CA LEU A 485 -49.72 11.60 -9.87
C LEU A 485 -50.86 11.73 -10.90
N PHE A 486 -51.62 10.64 -11.16
CA PHE A 486 -52.58 10.56 -12.26
C PHE A 486 -53.94 9.90 -11.95
N SER A 487 -54.32 9.64 -10.71
CA SER A 487 -55.68 9.17 -10.43
C SER A 487 -56.25 9.65 -9.10
N ARG A 488 -57.40 10.30 -9.17
CA ARG A 488 -58.08 10.99 -8.05
C ARG A 488 -59.10 10.13 -7.27
N ASN A 489 -59.32 8.85 -7.62
CA ASN A 489 -60.55 8.18 -7.21
C ASN A 489 -60.42 6.79 -6.56
N ASP A 490 -59.28 6.41 -5.94
CA ASP A 490 -59.28 5.20 -5.15
C ASP A 490 -59.11 5.51 -3.65
N LYS A 491 -60.10 5.18 -2.84
CA LYS A 491 -59.95 5.13 -1.38
C LYS A 491 -58.88 4.07 -1.06
N PRO A 492 -57.69 4.45 -0.59
CA PRO A 492 -56.68 3.48 -0.29
C PRO A 492 -57.11 2.66 0.95
N SER A 493 -57.05 1.35 0.87
CA SER A 493 -57.08 0.51 2.06
C SER A 493 -55.78 0.80 2.85
N PHE A 494 -55.93 1.41 4.02
CA PHE A 494 -54.80 1.71 4.91
C PHE A 494 -54.26 0.41 5.49
N ASN A 495 -53.03 0.06 5.18
CA ASN A 495 -52.28 -0.94 5.89
C ASN A 495 -51.11 -0.23 6.57
N SER A 496 -51.30 0.14 7.83
CA SER A 496 -50.27 0.69 8.70
C SER A 496 -49.74 -0.42 9.57
N LYS A 497 -48.42 -0.58 9.59
CA LYS A 497 -47.74 -1.59 10.41
C LYS A 497 -46.86 -0.89 11.43
N ASP A 498 -47.20 -1.02 12.70
CA ASP A 498 -46.39 -0.59 13.82
C ASP A 498 -45.56 -1.75 14.35
N GLU A 499 -44.26 -1.57 14.44
CA GLU A 499 -43.37 -2.56 15.04
C GLU A 499 -42.63 -1.95 16.24
N ARG A 500 -42.61 -2.69 17.33
CA ARG A 500 -41.85 -2.37 18.53
C ARG A 500 -41.14 -3.64 18.98
N PHE A 501 -39.82 -3.58 19.05
CA PHE A 501 -39.08 -4.76 19.50
C PHE A 501 -37.83 -4.40 20.28
N VAL A 502 -37.41 -5.36 21.10
CA VAL A 502 -36.10 -5.37 21.75
C VAL A 502 -35.38 -6.64 21.30
N LYS A 503 -34.14 -6.50 20.87
CA LYS A 503 -33.27 -7.61 20.48
C LYS A 503 -32.00 -7.60 21.32
N LEU A 504 -31.64 -8.78 21.84
CA LEU A 504 -30.32 -9.07 22.39
C LEU A 504 -29.62 -10.03 21.42
N MET A 505 -28.39 -9.75 21.09
CA MET A 505 -27.63 -10.57 20.17
C MET A 505 -26.22 -10.79 20.72
N VAL A 506 -25.73 -12.01 20.58
CA VAL A 506 -24.32 -12.37 20.77
C VAL A 506 -23.80 -12.78 19.41
N ALA A 507 -22.74 -12.14 18.97
CA ALA A 507 -22.08 -12.46 17.72
C ALA A 507 -20.69 -13.01 18.00
N LEU A 508 -20.41 -14.17 17.43
CA LEU A 508 -19.12 -14.86 17.49
C LEU A 508 -18.65 -15.14 16.06
N PRO A 509 -17.34 -15.12 15.79
CA PRO A 509 -16.85 -15.59 14.50
C PRO A 509 -17.21 -17.08 14.38
N PHE A 510 -17.93 -17.43 13.31
CA PHE A 510 -18.21 -18.84 13.05
C PHE A 510 -16.88 -19.54 12.73
N LEU A 511 -16.61 -20.66 13.40
CA LEU A 511 -15.36 -21.44 13.31
C LEU A 511 -15.14 -22.08 11.92
N ALA A 512 -15.19 -21.30 10.87
CA ALA A 512 -15.00 -21.79 9.50
C ALA A 512 -13.55 -22.18 9.17
N ASN A 513 -12.57 -21.95 10.06
CA ASN A 513 -11.18 -22.29 9.81
C ASN A 513 -10.43 -22.69 11.09
N LYS A 514 -10.81 -23.85 11.67
CA LYS A 514 -9.82 -24.74 12.28
C LYS A 514 -9.42 -25.75 11.21
N ARG A 515 -8.45 -25.42 10.38
CA ARG A 515 -7.58 -26.37 9.67
C ARG A 515 -6.20 -25.80 9.58
#